data_b8262b8f5a27c1ab84f6e558a778e607
#
_entry.id   b8262b8f5a27c1ab84f6e558a778e607
#
_cell.length_a   1.000
_cell.length_b   1.000
_cell.length_c   1.000
_cell.angle_alpha   90.00
_cell.angle_beta   90.00
_cell.angle_gamma   90.00
#
_symmetry.space_group_name_H-M   'P 1'
#
loop_
_entity.id
_entity.type
_entity.pdbx_description
1 polymer ?
#
loop_
_entity_poly.entity_id
_entity_poly.type
_entity_poly.pdbx_seq_one_letter_code
_entity_poly.pdbx_strand_id
1 'polypeptide(L)'
;LEYSLSNALFIHKLLDFETIKRLYNDIKVGKDEKNIEELEFTSESSALEFVKVTSKMSIIYREYRTIYSMQLIADILKKLSEDNLITKSDLYNLKEQDVIDIIKKSSYNDIFNKWKKAEKVLISEKKPNGVYSVNLTSKIRYIDPLVNGWRISTIDKNANKLIEDNLNYKTDKYVYLENISL
;
A
#
# COMPACT_ATOMS: atom_id res chain seq x y z
N LEU A 1 5.74 11.88 4.41
CA LEU A 1 6.21 12.50 3.16
C LEU A 1 7.30 11.67 2.51
N GLU A 2 8.46 11.50 3.15
CA GLU A 2 9.66 10.83 2.62
C GLU A 2 9.37 9.40 2.14
N TYR A 3 8.73 8.58 2.96
CA TYR A 3 8.36 7.22 2.61
C TYR A 3 7.48 7.15 1.34
N SER A 4 6.50 8.06 1.21
CA SER A 4 5.62 8.10 0.03
C SER A 4 6.39 8.45 -1.23
N LEU A 5 7.24 9.47 -1.18
CA LEU A 5 8.03 9.90 -2.34
C LEU A 5 9.10 8.88 -2.73
N SER A 6 9.76 8.25 -1.75
CA SER A 6 10.72 7.18 -1.97
C SER A 6 10.08 5.98 -2.67
N ASN A 7 8.92 5.52 -2.20
CA ASN A 7 8.19 4.43 -2.84
C ASN A 7 7.66 4.81 -4.24
N ALA A 8 7.22 6.05 -4.42
CA ALA A 8 6.79 6.54 -5.72
C ALA A 8 7.95 6.51 -6.74
N LEU A 9 9.17 6.82 -6.33
CA LEU A 9 10.35 6.77 -7.19
C LEU A 9 10.83 5.34 -7.43
N PHE A 10 11.18 4.62 -6.35
CA PHE A 10 11.96 3.38 -6.45
C PHE A 10 11.09 2.16 -6.73
N ILE A 11 9.88 2.09 -6.16
CA ILE A 11 9.02 0.92 -6.25
C ILE A 11 8.01 1.05 -7.39
N HIS A 12 7.26 2.15 -7.41
CA HIS A 12 6.13 2.30 -8.32
C HIS A 12 6.46 3.05 -9.62
N LYS A 13 7.62 3.70 -9.71
CA LYS A 13 8.06 4.48 -10.89
C LYS A 13 7.03 5.54 -11.33
N LEU A 14 6.39 6.19 -10.34
CA LEU A 14 5.37 7.22 -10.56
C LEU A 14 5.95 8.63 -10.65
N LEU A 15 7.15 8.83 -10.10
CA LEU A 15 7.90 10.08 -10.11
C LEU A 15 9.34 9.83 -10.52
N ASP A 16 9.99 10.87 -11.03
CA ASP A 16 11.43 10.93 -11.20
C ASP A 16 12.09 11.72 -10.05
N PHE A 17 13.42 11.69 -10.03
CA PHE A 17 14.21 12.33 -8.98
C PHE A 17 14.08 13.85 -8.98
N GLU A 18 14.02 14.48 -10.17
CA GLU A 18 13.90 15.94 -10.29
C GLU A 18 12.54 16.43 -9.78
N THR A 19 11.49 15.70 -10.06
CA THR A 19 10.16 15.99 -9.50
C THR A 19 10.17 15.90 -7.97
N ILE A 20 10.79 14.86 -7.40
CA ILE A 20 10.90 14.75 -5.94
C ILE A 20 11.67 15.91 -5.34
N LYS A 21 12.81 16.27 -5.94
CA LYS A 21 13.62 17.40 -5.49
C LYS A 21 12.82 18.70 -5.53
N ARG A 22 12.05 18.92 -6.59
CA ARG A 22 11.17 20.08 -6.71
C ARG A 22 10.09 20.09 -5.63
N LEU A 23 9.42 18.96 -5.38
CA LEU A 23 8.42 18.85 -4.33
C LEU A 23 9.01 19.12 -2.93
N TYR A 24 10.22 18.63 -2.63
CA TYR A 24 10.89 18.93 -1.36
C TYR A 24 11.24 20.40 -1.20
N ASN A 25 11.71 21.04 -2.27
CA ASN A 25 12.07 22.46 -2.24
C ASN A 25 10.85 23.39 -2.12
N ASP A 26 9.65 22.86 -2.40
CA ASP A 26 8.40 23.61 -2.35
C ASP A 26 7.67 23.47 -1.00
N ILE A 27 8.31 22.85 0.00
CA ILE A 27 7.71 22.62 1.32
C ILE A 27 8.21 23.67 2.32
N LYS A 28 7.29 24.18 3.13
CA LYS A 28 7.55 25.02 4.29
C LYS A 28 6.72 24.54 5.48
N VAL A 29 6.93 25.11 6.67
CA VAL A 29 6.01 24.96 7.78
C VAL A 29 4.95 26.05 7.65
N GLY A 30 3.69 25.62 7.67
CA GLY A 30 2.51 26.47 7.67
C GLY A 30 1.63 26.20 8.88
N LYS A 31 0.45 26.80 8.93
CA LYS A 31 -0.55 26.56 9.96
C LYS A 31 -1.88 26.28 9.33
N ASP A 32 -2.57 25.26 9.85
CA ASP A 32 -3.91 24.92 9.43
C ASP A 32 -4.97 25.88 10.00
N GLU A 33 -6.23 25.61 9.70
CA GLU A 33 -7.40 26.37 10.15
C GLU A 33 -7.58 26.39 11.69
N LYS A 34 -6.90 25.49 12.41
CA LYS A 34 -6.88 25.39 13.88
C LYS A 34 -5.61 25.97 14.50
N ASN A 35 -4.78 26.66 13.69
CA ASN A 35 -3.48 27.20 14.08
C ASN A 35 -2.45 26.13 14.52
N ILE A 36 -2.59 24.89 13.99
CA ILE A 36 -1.65 23.79 14.21
C ILE A 36 -0.58 23.83 13.12
N GLU A 37 0.69 23.71 13.51
CA GLU A 37 1.80 23.68 12.57
C GLU A 37 1.82 22.35 11.78
N GLU A 38 1.83 22.45 10.47
CA GLU A 38 1.91 21.33 9.53
C GLU A 38 2.84 21.65 8.35
N LEU A 39 3.22 20.62 7.60
CA LEU A 39 3.92 20.81 6.32
C LEU A 39 2.94 21.36 5.28
N GLU A 40 3.38 22.40 4.59
CA GLU A 40 2.61 23.13 3.60
C GLU A 40 3.42 23.25 2.30
N PHE A 41 2.75 23.09 1.15
CA PHE A 41 3.35 23.43 -0.14
C PHE A 41 3.21 24.93 -0.42
N THR A 42 4.20 25.52 -1.04
CA THR A 42 4.16 26.93 -1.44
C THR A 42 3.35 27.14 -2.72
N SER A 43 3.19 26.09 -3.53
CA SER A 43 2.42 26.14 -4.78
C SER A 43 1.32 25.08 -4.87
N GLU A 44 0.18 25.47 -5.46
CA GLU A 44 -0.94 24.55 -5.73
C GLU A 44 -0.53 23.40 -6.67
N SER A 45 0.34 23.70 -7.65
CA SER A 45 0.80 22.69 -8.61
C SER A 45 1.58 21.56 -7.96
N SER A 46 2.46 21.85 -6.99
CA SER A 46 3.20 20.85 -6.22
C SER A 46 2.28 20.06 -5.30
N ALA A 47 1.37 20.73 -4.62
CA ALA A 47 0.38 20.05 -3.78
C ALA A 47 -0.51 19.11 -4.59
N LEU A 48 -1.02 19.56 -5.75
CA LEU A 48 -1.83 18.71 -6.64
C LEU A 48 -1.04 17.49 -7.14
N GLU A 49 0.22 17.67 -7.55
CA GLU A 49 1.07 16.57 -8.00
C GLU A 49 1.31 15.55 -6.87
N PHE A 50 1.56 16.04 -5.65
CA PHE A 50 1.70 15.20 -4.49
C PHE A 50 0.41 14.41 -4.19
N VAL A 51 -0.77 15.03 -4.26
CA VAL A 51 -2.07 14.34 -4.11
C VAL A 51 -2.29 13.29 -5.19
N LYS A 52 -1.95 13.58 -6.47
CA LYS A 52 -2.05 12.60 -7.57
C LYS A 52 -1.26 11.33 -7.25
N VAL A 53 -0.03 11.48 -6.82
CA VAL A 53 0.86 10.35 -6.53
C VAL A 53 0.40 9.59 -5.30
N THR A 54 0.10 10.27 -4.21
CA THR A 54 -0.30 9.63 -2.94
C THR A 54 -1.66 8.94 -3.04
N SER A 55 -2.62 9.51 -3.77
CA SER A 55 -3.90 8.87 -4.06
C SER A 55 -3.73 7.60 -4.90
N LYS A 56 -2.90 7.67 -5.96
CA LYS A 56 -2.58 6.49 -6.78
C LYS A 56 -1.91 5.38 -5.98
N MET A 57 -0.93 5.73 -5.14
CA MET A 57 -0.27 4.75 -4.26
C MET A 57 -1.24 4.15 -3.25
N SER A 58 -2.14 4.95 -2.67
CA SER A 58 -3.16 4.47 -1.74
C SER A 58 -4.07 3.42 -2.41
N ILE A 59 -4.42 3.61 -3.68
CA ILE A 59 -5.19 2.63 -4.46
C ILE A 59 -4.37 1.37 -4.71
N ILE A 60 -3.11 1.48 -5.18
CA ILE A 60 -2.21 0.34 -5.43
C ILE A 60 -2.07 -0.55 -4.17
N TYR A 61 -1.92 0.07 -3.00
CA TYR A 61 -1.81 -0.69 -1.74
C TYR A 61 -3.12 -1.38 -1.31
N ARG A 62 -4.25 -0.99 -1.90
CA ARG A 62 -5.57 -1.57 -1.64
C ARG A 62 -6.09 -2.44 -2.78
N GLU A 63 -5.35 -2.61 -3.87
CA GLU A 63 -5.71 -3.52 -4.95
C GLU A 63 -5.82 -4.96 -4.46
N TYR A 64 -6.73 -5.73 -5.04
CA TYR A 64 -6.98 -7.12 -4.66
C TYR A 64 -5.72 -7.98 -4.65
N ARG A 65 -4.82 -7.80 -5.63
CA ARG A 65 -3.54 -8.52 -5.66
C ARG A 65 -2.67 -8.20 -4.47
N THR A 66 -2.57 -6.93 -4.09
CA THR A 66 -1.77 -6.48 -2.94
C THR A 66 -2.34 -7.02 -1.64
N ILE A 67 -3.65 -6.90 -1.44
CA ILE A 67 -4.34 -7.41 -0.24
C ILE A 67 -4.14 -8.92 -0.12
N TYR A 68 -4.35 -9.67 -1.22
CA TYR A 68 -4.16 -11.11 -1.24
C TYR A 68 -2.72 -11.49 -0.87
N SER A 69 -1.74 -10.85 -1.50
CA SER A 69 -0.32 -11.14 -1.28
C SER A 69 0.10 -10.86 0.16
N MET A 70 -0.29 -9.72 0.72
CA MET A 70 0.04 -9.37 2.10
C MET A 70 -0.57 -10.36 3.09
N GLN A 71 -1.85 -10.74 2.92
CA GLN A 71 -2.52 -11.66 3.81
C GLN A 71 -1.98 -13.08 3.68
N LEU A 72 -1.75 -13.57 2.45
CA LEU A 72 -1.19 -14.90 2.22
C LEU A 72 0.18 -15.05 2.90
N ILE A 73 1.07 -14.08 2.73
CA ILE A 73 2.39 -14.12 3.37
C ILE A 73 2.25 -14.06 4.90
N ALA A 74 1.39 -13.21 5.42
CA ALA A 74 1.14 -13.13 6.86
C ALA A 74 0.63 -14.47 7.42
N ASP A 75 -0.29 -15.15 6.72
CA ASP A 75 -0.83 -16.44 7.15
C ASP A 75 0.21 -17.57 7.02
N ILE A 76 1.06 -17.55 5.99
CA ILE A 76 2.22 -18.47 5.90
C ILE A 76 3.16 -18.26 7.09
N LEU A 77 3.53 -17.02 7.41
CA LEU A 77 4.41 -16.71 8.54
C LEU A 77 3.79 -17.17 9.89
N LYS A 78 2.49 -17.00 10.04
CA LYS A 78 1.75 -17.49 11.20
C LYS A 78 1.83 -19.02 11.30
N LYS A 79 1.62 -19.72 10.19
CA LYS A 79 1.74 -21.17 10.12
C LYS A 79 3.16 -21.66 10.44
N LEU A 80 4.18 -21.00 9.89
CA LEU A 80 5.57 -21.31 10.24
C LEU A 80 5.86 -21.13 11.73
N SER A 81 5.23 -20.13 12.37
CA SER A 81 5.36 -19.93 13.80
C SER A 81 4.63 -21.00 14.61
N GLU A 82 3.44 -21.45 14.17
CA GLU A 82 2.70 -22.56 14.77
C GLU A 82 3.51 -23.88 14.67
N ASP A 83 4.23 -24.07 13.56
CA ASP A 83 5.10 -25.22 13.32
C ASP A 83 6.49 -25.11 14.00
N ASN A 84 6.75 -24.04 14.77
CA ASN A 84 8.03 -23.73 15.43
C ASN A 84 9.23 -23.59 14.47
N LEU A 85 8.99 -23.25 13.21
CA LEU A 85 10.04 -23.00 12.20
C LEU A 85 10.54 -21.56 12.22
N ILE A 86 9.76 -20.63 12.76
CA ILE A 86 10.11 -19.23 12.96
C ILE A 86 9.50 -18.72 14.27
N THR A 87 10.24 -17.88 14.97
CA THR A 87 9.74 -17.24 16.21
C THR A 87 9.40 -15.78 15.95
N LYS A 88 8.66 -15.15 16.87
CA LYS A 88 8.40 -13.72 16.81
C LYS A 88 9.68 -12.90 16.86
N SER A 89 10.72 -13.36 17.57
CA SER A 89 12.03 -12.71 17.63
C SER A 89 12.74 -12.77 16.28
N ASP A 90 12.60 -13.88 15.56
CA ASP A 90 13.22 -14.04 14.24
C ASP A 90 12.68 -13.03 13.23
N LEU A 91 11.40 -12.66 13.29
CA LEU A 91 10.80 -11.65 12.41
C LEU A 91 11.41 -10.25 12.58
N TYR A 92 12.07 -9.97 13.71
CA TYR A 92 12.79 -8.71 13.94
C TYR A 92 14.28 -8.79 13.58
N ASN A 93 14.85 -9.99 13.54
CA ASN A 93 16.30 -10.19 13.42
C ASN A 93 16.73 -10.78 12.06
N LEU A 94 15.86 -11.56 11.41
CA LEU A 94 16.13 -12.17 10.12
C LEU A 94 15.99 -11.15 8.99
N LYS A 95 16.80 -11.32 7.95
CA LYS A 95 16.62 -10.62 6.67
C LYS A 95 15.51 -11.30 5.86
N GLU A 96 14.93 -10.57 4.92
CA GLU A 96 13.91 -11.10 4.01
C GLU A 96 14.35 -12.42 3.34
N GLN A 97 15.61 -12.51 2.89
CA GLN A 97 16.12 -13.72 2.25
C GLN A 97 16.13 -14.92 3.18
N ASP A 98 16.48 -14.73 4.46
CA ASP A 98 16.49 -15.81 5.46
C ASP A 98 15.07 -16.36 5.66
N VAL A 99 14.07 -15.48 5.74
CA VAL A 99 12.65 -15.86 5.84
C VAL A 99 12.20 -16.61 4.59
N ILE A 100 12.55 -16.14 3.40
CA ILE A 100 12.26 -16.83 2.14
C ILE A 100 12.88 -18.23 2.13
N ASP A 101 14.09 -18.40 2.61
CA ASP A 101 14.77 -19.70 2.64
C ASP A 101 14.14 -20.65 3.65
N ILE A 102 13.60 -20.15 4.76
CA ILE A 102 12.79 -20.95 5.69
C ILE A 102 11.50 -21.42 5.01
N ILE A 103 10.77 -20.51 4.32
CA ILE A 103 9.56 -20.87 3.59
C ILE A 103 9.85 -21.96 2.56
N LYS A 104 10.93 -21.82 1.78
CA LYS A 104 11.32 -22.79 0.74
C LYS A 104 11.63 -24.19 1.30
N LYS A 105 12.09 -24.28 2.53
CA LYS A 105 12.40 -25.55 3.21
C LYS A 105 11.20 -26.14 3.94
N SER A 106 10.10 -25.42 4.04
CA SER A 106 8.88 -25.82 4.73
C SER A 106 7.86 -26.49 3.82
N SER A 107 6.78 -27.01 4.41
CA SER A 107 5.60 -27.52 3.70
C SER A 107 4.87 -26.44 2.87
N TYR A 108 5.13 -25.15 3.12
CA TYR A 108 4.48 -24.02 2.44
C TYR A 108 5.20 -23.58 1.15
N ASN A 109 6.30 -24.24 0.77
CA ASN A 109 7.07 -23.92 -0.44
C ASN A 109 6.24 -23.98 -1.73
N ASP A 110 5.36 -24.98 -1.86
CA ASP A 110 4.51 -25.11 -3.05
C ASP A 110 3.53 -23.93 -3.17
N ILE A 111 2.87 -23.56 -2.08
CA ILE A 111 1.96 -22.41 -2.00
C ILE A 111 2.70 -21.11 -2.34
N PHE A 112 3.86 -20.90 -1.76
CA PHE A 112 4.71 -19.72 -2.00
C PHE A 112 5.13 -19.61 -3.47
N ASN A 113 5.53 -20.73 -4.09
CA ASN A 113 5.92 -20.76 -5.49
C ASN A 113 4.73 -20.54 -6.45
N LYS A 114 3.56 -21.09 -6.15
CA LYS A 114 2.33 -20.82 -6.91
C LYS A 114 1.97 -19.34 -6.87
N TRP A 115 2.01 -18.73 -5.68
CA TRP A 115 1.79 -17.29 -5.53
C TRP A 115 2.79 -16.45 -6.30
N LYS A 116 4.09 -16.75 -6.23
CA LYS A 116 5.14 -16.01 -6.96
C LYS A 116 4.97 -16.07 -8.48
N LYS A 117 4.49 -17.19 -9.01
CA LYS A 117 4.27 -17.40 -10.45
C LYS A 117 2.93 -16.85 -10.94
N ALA A 118 2.01 -16.53 -10.03
CA ALA A 118 0.69 -16.06 -10.41
C ALA A 118 0.75 -14.66 -11.04
N GLU A 119 0.25 -14.54 -12.26
CA GLU A 119 0.15 -13.26 -12.97
C GLU A 119 -1.08 -12.46 -12.55
N LYS A 120 -2.18 -13.15 -12.24
CA LYS A 120 -3.49 -12.55 -11.92
C LYS A 120 -4.10 -13.23 -10.70
N VAL A 121 -4.87 -12.47 -9.95
CA VAL A 121 -5.78 -12.97 -8.92
C VAL A 121 -7.21 -13.02 -9.47
N LEU A 122 -8.00 -13.94 -8.96
CA LEU A 122 -9.42 -14.08 -9.27
C LEU A 122 -10.26 -13.40 -8.20
N ILE A 123 -11.42 -12.90 -8.57
CA ILE A 123 -12.31 -12.14 -7.71
C ILE A 123 -13.70 -12.79 -7.73
N SER A 124 -14.34 -12.90 -6.57
CA SER A 124 -15.67 -13.46 -6.41
C SER A 124 -16.50 -12.70 -5.39
N GLU A 125 -17.81 -12.55 -5.66
CA GLU A 125 -18.77 -11.99 -4.70
C GLU A 125 -18.98 -12.93 -3.49
N LYS A 126 -18.84 -14.25 -3.71
CA LYS A 126 -19.03 -15.28 -2.68
C LYS A 126 -17.71 -15.95 -2.39
N LYS A 127 -17.55 -16.43 -1.13
CA LYS A 127 -16.38 -17.18 -0.73
C LYS A 127 -16.22 -18.42 -1.61
N PRO A 128 -15.09 -18.57 -2.35
CA PRO A 128 -14.82 -19.77 -3.13
C PRO A 128 -14.62 -20.97 -2.22
N ASN A 129 -15.11 -22.15 -2.67
CA ASN A 129 -14.96 -23.40 -1.93
C ASN A 129 -13.62 -24.07 -2.23
N GLY A 130 -12.99 -24.66 -1.21
CA GLY A 130 -11.80 -25.51 -1.39
C GLY A 130 -10.50 -24.78 -1.74
N VAL A 131 -10.50 -23.45 -1.76
CA VAL A 131 -9.31 -22.64 -2.02
C VAL A 131 -9.11 -21.58 -0.94
N TYR A 132 -7.87 -21.21 -0.70
CA TYR A 132 -7.55 -20.08 0.15
C TYR A 132 -8.02 -18.78 -0.49
N SER A 133 -8.80 -18.01 0.25
CA SER A 133 -9.36 -16.75 -0.24
C SER A 133 -9.32 -15.68 0.85
N VAL A 134 -9.13 -14.45 0.43
CA VAL A 134 -9.04 -13.28 1.29
C VAL A 134 -10.20 -12.34 1.00
N ASN A 135 -10.87 -11.85 2.04
CA ASN A 135 -11.82 -10.75 1.97
C ASN A 135 -11.48 -9.79 3.12
N LEU A 136 -10.75 -8.74 2.80
CA LEU A 136 -10.31 -7.75 3.77
C LEU A 136 -10.59 -6.34 3.24
N THR A 137 -11.17 -5.53 4.10
CA THR A 137 -11.29 -4.09 3.86
C THR A 137 -10.05 -3.40 4.42
N SER A 138 -9.24 -2.83 3.54
CA SER A 138 -8.06 -2.08 3.94
C SER A 138 -8.43 -0.71 4.47
N LYS A 139 -7.69 -0.23 5.47
CA LYS A 139 -7.84 1.14 5.98
C LYS A 139 -7.54 2.14 4.86
N ILE A 140 -8.50 3.00 4.58
CA ILE A 140 -8.35 4.10 3.62
C ILE A 140 -7.41 5.15 4.22
N ARG A 141 -6.43 5.56 3.45
CA ARG A 141 -5.52 6.67 3.79
C ARG A 141 -5.50 7.65 2.64
N TYR A 142 -5.57 8.92 2.96
CA TYR A 142 -5.41 10.01 2.02
C TYR A 142 -4.59 11.13 2.65
N ILE A 143 -4.05 11.99 1.83
CA ILE A 143 -3.30 13.16 2.26
C ILE A 143 -3.93 14.36 1.55
N ASP A 144 -4.27 15.37 2.33
CA ASP A 144 -4.84 16.64 1.88
C ASP A 144 -3.93 17.77 2.38
N PRO A 145 -2.85 18.08 1.66
CA PRO A 145 -1.84 19.02 2.13
C PRO A 145 -2.34 20.47 2.15
N LEU A 146 -1.68 21.27 2.96
CA LEU A 146 -1.91 22.71 3.01
C LEU A 146 -1.22 23.41 1.83
N VAL A 147 -1.88 24.47 1.37
CA VAL A 147 -1.34 25.50 0.46
C VAL A 147 -1.89 26.85 0.92
N ASN A 148 -1.00 27.79 1.29
CA ASN A 148 -1.37 29.12 1.80
C ASN A 148 -2.39 29.06 2.97
N GLY A 149 -2.21 28.09 3.88
CA GLY A 149 -3.07 27.86 5.04
C GLY A 149 -4.38 27.12 4.77
N TRP A 150 -4.66 26.74 3.52
CA TRP A 150 -5.89 26.04 3.11
C TRP A 150 -5.62 24.62 2.65
N ARG A 151 -6.53 23.69 2.93
CA ARG A 151 -6.48 22.35 2.35
C ARG A 151 -6.62 22.43 0.83
N ILE A 152 -5.73 21.71 0.09
CA ILE A 152 -5.76 21.75 -1.39
C ILE A 152 -7.12 21.29 -1.93
N SER A 153 -7.80 20.36 -1.28
CA SER A 153 -9.12 19.89 -1.69
C SER A 153 -10.19 20.99 -1.67
N THR A 154 -10.00 22.05 -0.87
CA THR A 154 -10.96 23.17 -0.78
C THR A 154 -10.74 24.23 -1.86
N ILE A 155 -9.56 24.28 -2.45
CA ILE A 155 -9.17 25.33 -3.45
C ILE A 155 -8.98 24.76 -4.85
N ASP A 156 -8.68 23.46 -5.00
CA ASP A 156 -8.50 22.80 -6.31
C ASP A 156 -9.49 21.63 -6.48
N LYS A 157 -10.37 21.72 -7.48
CA LYS A 157 -11.40 20.73 -7.79
C LYS A 157 -10.80 19.38 -8.23
N ASN A 158 -9.63 19.37 -8.88
CA ASN A 158 -8.97 18.13 -9.31
C ASN A 158 -8.38 17.40 -8.10
N ALA A 159 -7.78 18.13 -7.15
CA ALA A 159 -7.30 17.56 -5.90
C ALA A 159 -8.46 16.95 -5.10
N ASN A 160 -9.57 17.69 -4.96
CA ASN A 160 -10.77 17.17 -4.29
C ASN A 160 -11.26 15.89 -4.95
N LYS A 161 -11.41 15.87 -6.27
CA LYS A 161 -11.85 14.68 -7.02
C LYS A 161 -10.92 13.48 -6.80
N LEU A 162 -9.61 13.67 -6.85
CA LEU A 162 -8.64 12.59 -6.61
C LEU A 162 -8.76 12.00 -5.20
N ILE A 163 -8.99 12.85 -4.20
CA ILE A 163 -9.22 12.42 -2.82
C ILE A 163 -10.54 11.66 -2.71
N GLU A 164 -11.62 12.17 -3.29
CA GLU A 164 -12.93 11.50 -3.31
C GLU A 164 -12.88 10.14 -4.03
N ASP A 165 -12.23 10.06 -5.20
CA ASP A 165 -12.03 8.81 -5.94
C ASP A 165 -11.25 7.79 -5.09
N ASN A 166 -10.23 8.25 -4.36
CA ASN A 166 -9.47 7.41 -3.44
C ASN A 166 -10.34 6.94 -2.25
N LEU A 167 -11.14 7.81 -1.66
CA LEU A 167 -12.05 7.47 -0.56
C LEU A 167 -13.15 6.48 -0.99
N ASN A 168 -13.63 6.59 -2.21
CA ASN A 168 -14.69 5.76 -2.77
C ASN A 168 -14.21 4.43 -3.36
N TYR A 169 -12.88 4.25 -3.52
CA TYR A 169 -12.33 2.98 -4.00
C TYR A 169 -12.51 1.87 -2.95
N LYS A 170 -13.27 0.84 -3.29
CA LYS A 170 -13.62 -0.27 -2.39
C LYS A 170 -13.07 -1.60 -2.90
N THR A 171 -12.64 -2.43 -1.96
CA THR A 171 -12.26 -3.83 -2.19
C THR A 171 -13.04 -4.69 -1.19
N ASP A 172 -14.26 -5.07 -1.57
CA ASP A 172 -15.25 -5.75 -0.75
C ASP A 172 -15.52 -7.20 -1.16
N LYS A 173 -14.81 -7.69 -2.19
CA LYS A 173 -14.97 -9.03 -2.76
C LYS A 173 -13.91 -9.99 -2.25
N TYR A 174 -14.20 -11.29 -2.36
CA TYR A 174 -13.19 -12.32 -2.14
C TYR A 174 -12.17 -12.33 -3.26
N VAL A 175 -10.90 -12.42 -2.90
CA VAL A 175 -9.79 -12.56 -3.84
C VAL A 175 -9.06 -13.88 -3.55
N TYR A 176 -8.69 -14.61 -4.61
CA TYR A 176 -8.07 -15.93 -4.49
C TYR A 176 -7.18 -16.26 -5.68
N LEU A 177 -6.38 -17.29 -5.53
CA LEU A 177 -5.67 -17.97 -6.62
C LEU A 177 -6.19 -19.40 -6.74
N GLU A 178 -6.29 -19.90 -7.95
CA GLU A 178 -6.62 -21.30 -8.19
C GLU A 178 -5.55 -22.22 -7.59
N ASN A 179 -6.00 -23.36 -7.06
CA ASN A 179 -5.12 -24.42 -6.55
C ASN A 179 -4.20 -24.00 -5.37
N ILE A 180 -4.60 -23.03 -4.59
CA ILE A 180 -3.97 -22.69 -3.29
C ILE A 180 -4.95 -23.02 -2.18
N SER A 181 -4.50 -23.89 -1.26
CA SER A 181 -5.15 -24.21 0.02
C SER A 181 -4.12 -24.05 1.13
N LEU A 182 -4.47 -23.36 2.21
CA LEU A 182 -3.59 -23.04 3.33
C LEU A 182 -4.13 -23.63 4.65
#